data_ad03d85b263d0e9678d9bb719457ca5d
#
_entry.id   ad03d85b263d0e9678d9bb719457ca5d
#
_cell.length_a   1.000
_cell.length_b   1.000
_cell.length_c   1.000
_cell.angle_alpha   90.00
_cell.angle_beta   90.00
_cell.angle_gamma   90.00
#
_symmetry.space_group_name_H-M   'P 1'
#
loop_
_entity.id
_entity.type
_entity.pdbx_description
1 polymer ?
#
loop_
_entity_poly.entity_id
_entity_poly.type
_entity_poly.pdbx_seq_one_letter_code
_entity_poly.pdbx_strand_id
1 'polypeptide(L)'
;ICGFISAYNSEDMTKEETPFHVFGALDPAPEHRFFVVTEWFKEWREATDELCNWIAEGKIKYEETITEGFENAPQGLRDVLSGKNFGKQVIKVADE
;
A
#
# COMPACT_ATOMS: atom_id res chain seq x y z
N ILE A 1 -8.37 8.87 0.51
CA ILE A 1 -7.06 8.68 -0.12
C ILE A 1 -6.11 8.18 0.94
N CYS A 2 -5.42 7.07 0.69
CA CYS A 2 -4.47 6.45 1.60
C CYS A 2 -3.10 6.28 0.92
N GLY A 3 -2.23 7.26 1.08
CA GLY A 3 -0.88 7.25 0.52
C GLY A 3 -0.79 7.56 -0.98
N PHE A 4 0.44 7.72 -1.43
CA PHE A 4 0.80 8.05 -2.83
C PHE A 4 2.24 7.61 -3.13
N ILE A 5 2.53 6.33 -2.87
CA ILE A 5 3.88 5.74 -3.03
C ILE A 5 4.44 5.91 -4.45
N SER A 6 3.58 6.03 -5.47
CA SER A 6 4.01 6.29 -6.85
C SER A 6 4.84 7.57 -7.02
N ALA A 7 4.68 8.53 -6.11
CA ALA A 7 5.40 9.80 -6.13
C ALA A 7 6.67 9.81 -5.26
N TYR A 8 7.00 8.73 -4.52
CA TYR A 8 8.10 8.73 -3.55
C TYR A 8 9.50 8.86 -4.19
N ASN A 9 9.64 8.46 -5.45
CA ASN A 9 10.90 8.61 -6.20
C ASN A 9 10.99 9.92 -6.99
N SER A 10 9.98 10.79 -6.90
CA SER A 10 9.98 12.05 -7.62
C SER A 10 11.00 13.04 -7.03
N GLU A 11 11.73 13.70 -7.88
CA GLU A 11 12.62 14.80 -7.50
C GLU A 11 11.84 16.06 -7.11
N ASP A 12 10.62 16.20 -7.61
CA ASP A 12 9.75 17.34 -7.35
C ASP A 12 8.28 16.89 -7.19
N MET A 13 7.90 16.64 -5.95
CA MET A 13 6.54 16.21 -5.58
C MET A 13 5.45 17.17 -6.04
N THR A 14 5.77 18.44 -6.30
CA THR A 14 4.78 19.44 -6.73
C THR A 14 4.36 19.26 -8.19
N LYS A 15 5.12 18.49 -8.96
CA LYS A 15 4.85 18.19 -10.36
C LYS A 15 4.16 16.84 -10.57
N GLU A 16 4.05 16.04 -9.52
CA GLU A 16 3.43 14.72 -9.61
C GLU A 16 1.91 14.82 -9.59
N GLU A 17 1.27 14.06 -10.47
CA GLU A 17 -0.17 13.87 -10.43
C GLU A 17 -0.54 12.95 -9.24
N THR A 18 -0.93 13.57 -8.15
CA THR A 18 -1.45 12.84 -6.99
C THR A 18 -2.96 12.60 -7.14
N PRO A 19 -3.55 11.66 -6.38
CA PRO A 19 -5.00 11.47 -6.38
C PRO A 19 -5.80 12.74 -6.12
N PHE A 20 -5.25 13.71 -5.38
CA PHE A 20 -5.90 15.01 -5.16
C PHE A 20 -6.07 15.81 -6.45
N HIS A 21 -5.06 15.81 -7.33
CA HIS A 21 -5.13 16.48 -8.63
C HIS A 21 -6.16 15.81 -9.53
N VAL A 22 -6.17 14.46 -9.56
CA VAL A 22 -7.11 13.69 -10.38
C VAL A 22 -8.55 13.97 -9.95
N PHE A 23 -8.85 13.87 -8.64
CA PHE A 23 -10.19 14.12 -8.13
C PHE A 23 -10.62 15.59 -8.26
N GLY A 24 -9.69 16.52 -8.06
CA GLY A 24 -9.97 17.95 -8.22
C GLY A 24 -10.26 18.38 -9.66
N ALA A 25 -9.83 17.60 -10.65
CA ALA A 25 -10.10 17.85 -12.07
C ALA A 25 -11.44 17.30 -12.56
N LEU A 26 -12.15 16.49 -11.75
CA LEU A 26 -13.46 15.96 -12.10
C LEU A 26 -14.57 16.97 -11.85
N ASP A 27 -15.59 16.97 -12.71
CA ASP A 27 -16.79 17.83 -12.57
C ASP A 27 -18.07 16.97 -12.62
N PRO A 28 -18.86 16.89 -11.53
CA PRO A 28 -18.54 17.40 -10.20
C PRO A 28 -17.40 16.64 -9.53
N ALA A 29 -16.55 17.33 -8.78
CA ALA A 29 -15.51 16.68 -8.01
C ALA A 29 -16.11 15.79 -6.91
N PRO A 30 -15.69 14.51 -6.77
CA PRO A 30 -16.17 13.65 -5.70
C PRO A 30 -15.70 14.17 -4.34
N GLU A 31 -16.51 13.98 -3.32
CA GLU A 31 -16.07 14.21 -1.95
C GLU A 31 -14.92 13.24 -1.61
N HIS A 32 -13.81 13.78 -1.15
CA HIS A 32 -12.64 12.99 -0.82
C HIS A 32 -11.83 13.63 0.31
N ARG A 33 -11.13 12.78 1.07
CA ARG A 33 -10.15 13.24 2.07
C ARG A 33 -8.94 12.31 2.11
N PHE A 34 -7.83 12.84 2.54
CA PHE A 34 -6.68 12.04 2.97
C PHE A 34 -6.90 11.53 4.38
N PHE A 35 -6.46 10.32 4.69
CA PHE A 35 -6.45 9.76 6.04
C PHE A 35 -5.18 8.96 6.30
N VAL A 36 -4.85 8.82 7.57
CA VAL A 36 -3.79 7.95 8.04
C VAL A 36 -4.41 6.89 8.94
N VAL A 37 -4.04 5.63 8.74
CA VAL A 37 -4.63 4.48 9.47
C VAL A 37 -4.53 4.63 10.99
N THR A 38 -3.55 5.37 11.49
CA THR A 38 -3.38 5.66 12.92
C THR A 38 -4.54 6.47 13.54
N GLU A 39 -5.40 7.09 12.74
CA GLU A 39 -6.63 7.73 13.22
C GLU A 39 -7.56 6.73 13.92
N TRP A 40 -7.46 5.44 13.54
CA TRP A 40 -8.26 4.33 14.08
C TRP A 40 -7.43 3.35 14.90
N PHE A 41 -6.40 3.81 15.57
CA PHE A 41 -5.49 2.94 16.31
C PHE A 41 -6.19 2.11 17.39
N LYS A 42 -7.27 2.62 17.99
CA LYS A 42 -8.04 1.93 19.03
C LYS A 42 -8.82 0.74 18.50
N GLU A 43 -9.26 0.82 17.26
CA GLU A 43 -10.05 -0.19 16.56
C GLU A 43 -9.18 -1.22 15.81
N TRP A 44 -7.86 -1.04 15.85
CA TRP A 44 -6.90 -1.83 15.05
C TRP A 44 -7.06 -3.33 15.25
N ARG A 45 -7.19 -3.78 16.50
CA ARG A 45 -7.31 -5.21 16.80
C ARG A 45 -8.60 -5.80 16.24
N GLU A 46 -9.72 -5.14 16.46
CA GLU A 46 -11.02 -5.56 15.94
C GLU A 46 -11.01 -5.61 14.41
N ALA A 47 -10.52 -4.58 13.76
CA ALA A 47 -10.39 -4.54 12.31
C ALA A 47 -9.47 -5.65 11.77
N THR A 48 -8.36 -5.95 12.45
CA THR A 48 -7.45 -7.02 12.06
C THR A 48 -8.11 -8.38 12.17
N ASP A 49 -8.83 -8.64 13.27
CA ASP A 49 -9.54 -9.90 13.47
C ASP A 49 -10.63 -10.10 12.40
N GLU A 50 -11.36 -9.04 12.05
CA GLU A 50 -12.37 -9.10 11.00
C GLU A 50 -11.75 -9.35 9.61
N LEU A 51 -10.64 -8.69 9.27
CA LEU A 51 -9.90 -8.91 8.02
C LEU A 51 -9.39 -10.36 7.92
N CYS A 52 -8.84 -10.92 9.02
CA CYS A 52 -8.40 -12.31 9.07
C CYS A 52 -9.56 -13.29 8.81
N ASN A 53 -10.72 -13.04 9.40
CA ASN A 53 -11.92 -13.83 9.17
C ASN A 53 -12.35 -13.77 7.69
N TRP A 54 -12.37 -12.60 7.09
CA TRP A 54 -12.74 -12.44 5.67
C TRP A 54 -11.75 -13.13 4.73
N ILE A 55 -10.46 -13.16 5.08
CA ILE A 55 -9.45 -13.93 4.33
C ILE A 55 -9.73 -15.42 4.47
N ALA A 56 -9.96 -15.92 5.70
CA ALA A 56 -10.25 -17.32 5.95
C ALA A 56 -11.52 -17.80 5.26
N GLU A 57 -12.53 -16.94 5.14
CA GLU A 57 -13.78 -17.20 4.42
C GLU A 57 -13.65 -17.04 2.89
N GLY A 58 -12.50 -16.64 2.39
CA GLY A 58 -12.27 -16.39 0.96
C GLY A 58 -12.96 -15.15 0.39
N LYS A 59 -13.48 -14.26 1.24
CA LYS A 59 -14.10 -12.99 0.85
C LYS A 59 -13.07 -11.97 0.38
N ILE A 60 -11.85 -12.00 0.97
CA ILE A 60 -10.73 -11.18 0.56
C ILE A 60 -9.69 -12.08 -0.11
N LYS A 61 -9.25 -11.68 -1.29
CA LYS A 61 -8.11 -12.25 -2.00
C LYS A 61 -6.92 -11.32 -1.86
N TYR A 62 -5.76 -11.89 -1.61
CA TYR A 62 -4.53 -11.14 -1.54
C TYR A 62 -3.46 -11.83 -2.39
N GLU A 63 -2.47 -11.05 -2.79
CA GLU A 63 -1.30 -11.54 -3.53
C GLU A 63 -0.04 -11.00 -2.86
N GLU A 64 1.02 -11.81 -2.93
CA GLU A 64 2.32 -11.47 -2.38
C GLU A 64 3.41 -11.73 -3.42
N THR A 65 4.36 -10.83 -3.49
CA THR A 65 5.62 -11.03 -4.21
C THR A 65 6.69 -11.34 -3.19
N ILE A 66 7.15 -12.60 -3.14
CA ILE A 66 8.12 -13.06 -2.15
C ILE A 66 9.52 -13.03 -2.75
N THR A 67 10.44 -12.36 -2.09
CA THR A 67 11.88 -12.34 -2.41
C THR A 67 12.63 -13.08 -1.32
N GLU A 68 13.41 -14.09 -1.69
CA GLU A 68 14.18 -14.91 -0.78
C GLU A 68 15.51 -14.22 -0.37
N GLY A 69 15.87 -14.34 0.91
CA GLY A 69 17.13 -13.88 1.46
C GLY A 69 17.11 -12.42 1.95
N PHE A 70 17.61 -12.22 3.18
CA PHE A 70 17.70 -10.90 3.80
C PHE A 70 18.55 -9.93 2.98
N GLU A 71 19.62 -10.41 2.34
CA GLU A 71 20.51 -9.65 1.47
C GLU A 71 19.80 -8.99 0.30
N ASN A 72 18.63 -9.51 -0.10
CA ASN A 72 17.79 -8.98 -1.19
C ASN A 72 16.77 -7.94 -0.73
N ALA A 73 16.71 -7.60 0.56
CA ALA A 73 15.77 -6.59 1.08
C ALA A 73 15.95 -5.20 0.42
N PRO A 74 17.18 -4.69 0.16
CA PRO A 74 17.33 -3.43 -0.56
C PRO A 74 16.82 -3.49 -2.01
N GLN A 75 16.93 -4.64 -2.66
CA GLN A 75 16.38 -4.82 -4.01
C GLN A 75 14.86 -4.88 -3.98
N GLY A 76 14.27 -5.60 -3.02
CA GLY A 76 12.83 -5.64 -2.81
C GLY A 76 12.22 -4.23 -2.61
N LEU A 77 12.88 -3.36 -1.87
CA LEU A 77 12.46 -1.97 -1.73
C LEU A 77 12.51 -1.21 -3.06
N ARG A 78 13.60 -1.36 -3.83
CA ARG A 78 13.69 -0.74 -5.17
C ARG A 78 12.61 -1.22 -6.11
N ASP A 79 12.24 -2.51 -6.03
CA ASP A 79 11.20 -3.10 -6.86
C ASP A 79 9.81 -2.55 -6.50
N VAL A 80 9.52 -2.36 -5.21
CA VAL A 80 8.28 -1.66 -4.76
C VAL A 80 8.22 -0.24 -5.30
N LEU A 81 9.31 0.53 -5.14
CA LEU A 81 9.35 1.94 -5.56
C LEU A 81 9.30 2.11 -7.09
N SER A 82 9.63 1.06 -7.85
CA SER A 82 9.53 1.03 -9.32
C SER A 82 8.30 0.27 -9.84
N GLY A 83 7.39 -0.17 -8.96
CA GLY A 83 6.13 -0.82 -9.33
C GLY A 83 6.29 -2.22 -9.96
N LYS A 84 7.37 -2.94 -9.65
CA LYS A 84 7.63 -4.27 -10.20
C LYS A 84 6.92 -5.40 -9.46
N ASN A 85 6.61 -5.19 -8.18
CA ASN A 85 5.89 -6.18 -7.38
C ASN A 85 4.40 -6.21 -7.74
N PHE A 86 3.79 -7.38 -7.59
CA PHE A 86 2.34 -7.54 -7.61
C PHE A 86 1.87 -7.96 -6.21
N GLY A 87 0.93 -7.18 -5.65
CA GLY A 87 0.50 -7.33 -4.27
C GLY A 87 1.55 -6.89 -3.25
N LYS A 88 1.58 -7.52 -2.09
CA LYS A 88 2.50 -7.17 -1.00
C LYS A 88 3.91 -7.70 -1.29
N GLN A 89 4.91 -6.81 -1.33
CA GLN A 89 6.31 -7.25 -1.34
C GLN A 89 6.70 -7.76 0.04
N VAL A 90 7.20 -8.99 0.10
CA VAL A 90 7.65 -9.67 1.33
C VAL A 90 9.09 -10.14 1.12
N ILE A 91 9.91 -10.03 2.14
CA ILE A 91 11.27 -10.59 2.17
C ILE A 91 11.26 -11.78 3.12
N LYS A 92 11.51 -12.98 2.59
CA LYS A 92 11.69 -14.18 3.41
C LYS A 92 13.13 -14.20 3.93
N VAL A 93 13.31 -13.92 5.21
CA VAL A 93 14.64 -13.75 5.83
C VAL A 93 15.24 -15.06 6.32
N ALA A 94 14.43 -16.06 6.61
CA ALA A 94 14.83 -17.39 7.06
C ALA A 94 13.70 -18.40 6.84
N ASP A 95 14.03 -19.69 6.85
CA ASP A 95 13.05 -20.76 7.04
C ASP A 95 12.70 -20.89 8.53
N GLU A 96 11.47 -21.25 8.84
CA GLU A 96 11.02 -21.57 10.20
C GLU A 96 11.61 -22.90 10.69
#